data_ee505b8e0dcf9888d053badbde4814c1
#
_entry.id   ee505b8e0dcf9888d053badbde4814c1
#
_cell.length_a   1.000
_cell.length_b   1.000
_cell.length_c   1.000
_cell.angle_alpha   90.00
_cell.angle_beta   90.00
_cell.angle_gamma   90.00
#
_symmetry.space_group_name_H-M   'P 1'
#
loop_
_entity.id
_entity.type
_entity.pdbx_description
1 polymer ?
#
loop_
_entity_poly.entity_id
_entity_poly.type
_entity_poly.pdbx_seq_one_letter_code
_entity_poly.pdbx_strand_id
1 'polypeptide(L)'
;MSELKSVPVVDVTKDNIADIWPSLVLAVRTSFFVAIDLELSGIGKRKDINAKSVDDRYAAMSRVADTRAIISIGLSCFRQDSRSAETGPLTFTVQTFNILALCQDNYIVEPASLQFLISHGFDFNRQYSLGVSYYRGNDRPNNPEERAHSLRKLFSVLIVHRKPIVVHNGFMDAVFLYHSLYSALPPSLQTFLADLNDLFPGRIYDTKYIAEAKASLPASYLEYVFRNRQRDNALKEAKGRQFVSVNFLQYNQEYSIDHGNCALRQEPIKMSPDICKNFAKYGWCSKGDQCCASHNVDDILDAQACKRRRRNRNKQLLNGEATNVSDSEHSTIDLTAIEEDEADSDLPEDVSNRERKFTTGLHRAGFDAFMTGYAFATFVLAYAKRRPTGVLDAQELGLDELVNKLCLSGKTAPLLVRESNFAKHSAKHIEKFKALFGDK
;
A
#
# COMPACT_ATOMS: atom_id res chain seq x y z
N MET A 1 -12.16 -22.06 -9.70
CA MET A 1 -12.01 -20.89 -8.81
C MET A 1 -10.55 -20.74 -8.45
N SER A 2 -9.89 -19.69 -8.91
CA SER A 2 -8.53 -19.34 -8.49
C SER A 2 -8.59 -18.68 -7.11
N GLU A 3 -8.88 -19.47 -6.07
CA GLU A 3 -8.94 -18.97 -4.71
C GLU A 3 -7.53 -18.57 -4.25
N LEU A 4 -7.34 -17.30 -3.92
CA LEU A 4 -6.11 -16.81 -3.33
C LEU A 4 -5.99 -17.35 -1.90
N LYS A 5 -5.26 -18.46 -1.70
CA LYS A 5 -5.11 -19.12 -0.39
C LYS A 5 -3.92 -18.59 0.39
N SER A 6 -2.82 -18.38 -0.30
CA SER A 6 -1.57 -17.87 0.26
C SER A 6 -0.84 -16.98 -0.73
N VAL A 7 0.04 -16.15 -0.21
CA VAL A 7 0.89 -15.24 -1.00
C VAL A 7 2.34 -15.50 -0.62
N PRO A 8 3.15 -16.04 -1.55
CA PRO A 8 4.57 -16.21 -1.32
C PRO A 8 5.27 -14.84 -1.34
N VAL A 9 6.01 -14.55 -0.29
CA VAL A 9 6.83 -13.36 -0.16
C VAL A 9 8.28 -13.76 0.01
N VAL A 10 9.16 -13.27 -0.86
CA VAL A 10 10.60 -13.53 -0.79
C VAL A 10 11.22 -12.58 0.22
N ASP A 11 11.79 -13.13 1.30
CA ASP A 11 12.55 -12.36 2.27
C ASP A 11 13.97 -12.10 1.74
N VAL A 12 14.29 -10.82 1.53
CA VAL A 12 15.60 -10.36 1.04
C VAL A 12 16.42 -9.81 2.21
N THR A 13 17.59 -10.39 2.39
CA THR A 13 18.55 -10.08 3.44
C THR A 13 19.93 -9.79 2.84
N LYS A 14 20.88 -9.33 3.66
CA LYS A 14 22.27 -9.13 3.21
C LYS A 14 22.91 -10.42 2.65
N ASP A 15 22.47 -11.59 3.14
CA ASP A 15 23.09 -12.87 2.78
C ASP A 15 22.60 -13.42 1.44
N ASN A 16 21.39 -13.03 0.98
CA ASN A 16 20.81 -13.56 -0.26
C ASN A 16 20.52 -12.48 -1.32
N ILE A 17 20.74 -11.21 -1.03
CA ILE A 17 20.41 -10.11 -1.96
C ILE A 17 21.16 -10.26 -3.29
N ALA A 18 22.39 -10.73 -3.29
CA ALA A 18 23.18 -10.92 -4.50
C ALA A 18 22.55 -11.99 -5.41
N ASP A 19 22.10 -13.10 -4.84
CA ASP A 19 21.47 -14.21 -5.57
C ASP A 19 20.08 -13.83 -6.10
N ILE A 20 19.33 -13.05 -5.31
CA ILE A 20 17.96 -12.62 -5.68
C ILE A 20 17.97 -11.43 -6.65
N TRP A 21 19.06 -10.67 -6.69
CA TRP A 21 19.15 -9.41 -7.45
C TRP A 21 18.75 -9.51 -8.92
N PRO A 22 19.21 -10.51 -9.70
CA PRO A 22 18.79 -10.63 -11.10
C PRO A 22 17.27 -10.81 -11.25
N SER A 23 16.67 -11.63 -10.38
CA SER A 23 15.22 -11.88 -10.36
C SER A 23 14.44 -10.63 -9.96
N LEU A 24 14.93 -9.87 -8.97
CA LEU A 24 14.32 -8.64 -8.50
C LEU A 24 14.35 -7.56 -9.60
N VAL A 25 15.50 -7.35 -10.26
CA VAL A 25 15.62 -6.41 -11.38
C VAL A 25 14.72 -6.81 -12.55
N LEU A 26 14.67 -8.10 -12.87
CA LEU A 26 13.81 -8.63 -13.93
C LEU A 26 12.33 -8.42 -13.59
N ALA A 27 11.94 -8.67 -12.33
CA ALA A 27 10.57 -8.45 -11.85
C ALA A 27 10.14 -6.99 -12.04
N VAL A 28 10.97 -6.04 -11.60
CA VAL A 28 10.71 -4.60 -11.80
C VAL A 28 10.63 -4.27 -13.30
N ARG A 29 11.61 -4.71 -14.09
CA ARG A 29 11.69 -4.39 -15.52
C ARG A 29 10.48 -4.88 -16.31
N THR A 30 9.98 -6.07 -16.00
CA THR A 30 8.88 -6.69 -16.75
C THR A 30 7.50 -6.43 -16.16
N SER A 31 7.41 -5.73 -15.02
CA SER A 31 6.14 -5.42 -14.38
C SER A 31 5.29 -4.46 -15.21
N PHE A 32 3.99 -4.59 -15.08
CA PHE A 32 2.99 -3.66 -15.55
C PHE A 32 2.89 -2.46 -14.59
N PHE A 33 3.02 -2.72 -13.30
CA PHE A 33 3.22 -1.75 -12.22
C PHE A 33 3.96 -2.39 -11.04
N VAL A 34 4.49 -1.55 -10.15
CA VAL A 34 5.15 -1.97 -8.91
C VAL A 34 4.43 -1.32 -7.73
N ALA A 35 3.97 -2.14 -6.79
CA ALA A 35 3.44 -1.66 -5.51
C ALA A 35 4.56 -1.62 -4.46
N ILE A 36 4.55 -0.56 -3.64
CA ILE A 36 5.59 -0.30 -2.62
C ILE A 36 4.90 0.01 -1.30
N ASP A 37 5.49 -0.51 -0.22
CA ASP A 37 5.13 -0.20 1.15
C ASP A 37 6.38 -0.18 2.03
N LEU A 38 6.39 0.58 3.13
CA LEU A 38 7.54 0.72 4.02
C LEU A 38 7.17 0.45 5.48
N GLU A 39 8.07 -0.23 6.21
CA GLU A 39 8.06 -0.20 7.66
C GLU A 39 9.10 0.79 8.18
N LEU A 40 8.71 1.60 9.16
CA LEU A 40 9.50 2.72 9.66
C LEU A 40 9.78 2.59 11.16
N SER A 41 10.93 3.10 11.62
CA SER A 41 11.29 3.14 13.05
C SER A 41 10.41 4.10 13.87
N GLY A 42 9.58 4.88 13.20
CA GLY A 42 8.64 5.83 13.77
C GLY A 42 8.10 6.75 12.69
N ILE A 43 6.90 7.29 12.91
CA ILE A 43 6.20 8.17 11.98
C ILE A 43 6.02 9.60 12.50
N GLY A 44 6.50 9.88 13.72
CA GLY A 44 6.37 11.19 14.34
C GLY A 44 5.02 11.41 15.02
N LYS A 45 4.83 12.62 15.55
CA LYS A 45 3.58 12.96 16.23
C LYS A 45 2.44 13.11 15.23
N ARG A 46 1.34 12.39 15.49
CA ARG A 46 0.14 12.38 14.64
C ARG A 46 -0.39 13.81 14.36
N LYS A 47 -0.36 14.68 15.35
CA LYS A 47 -0.78 16.09 15.22
C LYS A 47 0.02 16.83 14.15
N ASP A 48 1.34 16.61 14.10
CA ASP A 48 2.24 17.35 13.21
C ASP A 48 2.14 16.83 11.77
N ILE A 49 2.13 15.49 11.60
CA ILE A 49 1.99 14.85 10.27
C ILE A 49 0.59 15.01 9.67
N ASN A 50 -0.41 15.39 10.47
CA ASN A 50 -1.78 15.70 10.04
C ASN A 50 -2.13 17.18 10.18
N ALA A 51 -1.14 18.09 10.23
CA ALA A 51 -1.35 19.52 10.32
C ALA A 51 -2.34 20.04 9.25
N LYS A 52 -2.99 21.17 9.51
CA LYS A 52 -3.99 21.74 8.59
C LYS A 52 -3.36 22.16 7.25
N SER A 53 -2.18 22.77 7.28
CA SER A 53 -1.42 23.12 6.08
C SER A 53 -0.68 21.90 5.54
N VAL A 54 -0.67 21.72 4.22
CA VAL A 54 0.07 20.63 3.56
C VAL A 54 1.58 20.88 3.62
N ASP A 55 2.00 22.14 3.55
CA ASP A 55 3.40 22.52 3.72
C ASP A 55 3.91 22.21 5.12
N ASP A 56 3.10 22.45 6.16
CA ASP A 56 3.44 22.08 7.54
C ASP A 56 3.54 20.55 7.71
N ARG A 57 2.65 19.77 7.05
CA ARG A 57 2.76 18.30 7.00
C ARG A 57 4.07 17.86 6.38
N TYR A 58 4.41 18.42 5.23
CA TYR A 58 5.66 18.11 4.55
C TYR A 58 6.87 18.46 5.43
N ALA A 59 6.88 19.65 6.03
CA ALA A 59 7.95 20.06 6.94
C ALA A 59 8.07 19.11 8.15
N ALA A 60 6.93 18.66 8.71
CA ALA A 60 6.93 17.68 9.79
C ALA A 60 7.46 16.31 9.32
N MET A 61 6.98 15.79 8.20
CA MET A 61 7.43 14.52 7.61
C MET A 61 8.91 14.57 7.23
N SER A 62 9.41 15.70 6.73
CA SER A 62 10.84 15.89 6.42
C SER A 62 11.71 15.76 7.67
N ARG A 63 11.30 16.37 8.79
CA ARG A 63 12.01 16.23 10.09
C ARG A 63 11.94 14.79 10.62
N VAL A 64 10.82 14.09 10.37
CA VAL A 64 10.67 12.68 10.74
C VAL A 64 11.62 11.83 9.91
N ALA A 65 11.63 11.96 8.59
CA ALA A 65 12.52 11.21 7.69
C ALA A 65 14.02 11.48 7.97
N ASP A 66 14.36 12.71 8.36
CA ASP A 66 15.74 13.07 8.72
C ASP A 66 16.26 12.33 9.97
N THR A 67 15.36 11.96 10.87
CA THR A 67 15.73 11.38 12.16
C THR A 67 15.33 9.93 12.35
N ARG A 68 14.44 9.37 11.54
CA ARG A 68 13.98 7.97 11.60
C ARG A 68 14.57 7.17 10.44
N ALA A 69 14.33 5.86 10.47
CA ALA A 69 14.91 4.93 9.50
C ALA A 69 13.82 4.07 8.84
N ILE A 70 14.08 3.66 7.60
CA ILE A 70 13.37 2.57 6.95
C ILE A 70 13.88 1.27 7.56
N ILE A 71 12.96 0.42 8.03
CA ILE A 71 13.25 -0.88 8.65
C ILE A 71 13.02 -2.02 7.65
N SER A 72 12.02 -1.89 6.78
CA SER A 72 11.72 -2.85 5.74
C SER A 72 11.12 -2.15 4.53
N ILE A 73 11.39 -2.70 3.34
CA ILE A 73 10.82 -2.25 2.06
C ILE A 73 10.07 -3.42 1.45
N GLY A 74 8.79 -3.25 1.24
CA GLY A 74 7.94 -4.16 0.49
C GLY A 74 7.88 -3.74 -0.98
N LEU A 75 8.12 -4.69 -1.87
CA LEU A 75 7.95 -4.53 -3.31
C LEU A 75 7.08 -5.66 -3.85
N SER A 76 6.02 -5.34 -4.55
CA SER A 76 5.20 -6.33 -5.24
C SER A 76 5.08 -5.96 -6.72
N CYS A 77 5.71 -6.77 -7.57
CA CYS A 77 5.84 -6.57 -9.00
C CYS A 77 4.75 -7.35 -9.74
N PHE A 78 3.79 -6.65 -10.33
CA PHE A 78 2.68 -7.23 -11.08
C PHE A 78 2.99 -7.20 -12.57
N ARG A 79 3.25 -8.34 -13.16
CA ARG A 79 3.47 -8.51 -14.60
C ARG A 79 2.20 -9.03 -15.24
N GLN A 80 1.60 -8.27 -16.15
CA GLN A 80 0.44 -8.72 -16.91
C GLN A 80 0.81 -9.88 -17.82
N ASP A 81 -0.01 -10.92 -17.82
CA ASP A 81 0.12 -12.03 -18.77
C ASP A 81 -0.53 -11.64 -20.12
N SER A 82 0.30 -11.55 -21.14
CA SER A 82 -0.13 -11.19 -22.52
C SER A 82 -1.04 -12.25 -23.18
N ARG A 83 -1.08 -13.47 -22.65
CA ARG A 83 -1.92 -14.56 -23.16
C ARG A 83 -3.37 -14.50 -22.66
N SER A 84 -3.71 -13.54 -21.81
CA SER A 84 -5.08 -13.37 -21.34
C SER A 84 -5.98 -13.07 -22.52
N ALA A 85 -6.91 -13.96 -22.86
CA ALA A 85 -7.91 -13.74 -23.90
C ALA A 85 -8.72 -12.46 -23.59
N GLU A 86 -9.21 -11.76 -24.59
CA GLU A 86 -9.99 -10.52 -24.41
C GLU A 86 -11.19 -10.69 -23.48
N THR A 87 -11.79 -11.87 -23.47
CA THR A 87 -12.97 -12.21 -22.65
C THR A 87 -12.62 -12.95 -21.33
N GLY A 88 -11.34 -13.38 -21.14
CA GLY A 88 -10.90 -14.12 -19.96
C GLY A 88 -10.54 -13.22 -18.78
N PRO A 89 -10.01 -13.80 -17.68
CA PRO A 89 -9.53 -13.02 -16.55
C PRO A 89 -8.36 -12.10 -16.93
N LEU A 90 -8.27 -10.96 -16.26
CA LEU A 90 -7.06 -10.12 -16.30
C LEU A 90 -6.01 -10.76 -15.40
N THR A 91 -5.07 -11.49 -16.00
CA THR A 91 -4.12 -12.32 -15.27
C THR A 91 -2.80 -11.59 -15.05
N PHE A 92 -2.30 -11.66 -13.82
CA PHE A 92 -0.98 -11.17 -13.45
C PHE A 92 -0.13 -12.30 -12.87
N THR A 93 1.14 -12.34 -13.29
CA THR A 93 2.19 -13.07 -12.57
C THR A 93 2.82 -12.11 -11.58
N VAL A 94 2.78 -12.45 -10.29
CA VAL A 94 3.22 -11.56 -9.21
C VAL A 94 4.45 -12.12 -8.52
N GLN A 95 5.39 -11.23 -8.23
CA GLN A 95 6.57 -11.51 -7.43
C GLN A 95 6.63 -10.46 -6.31
N THR A 96 6.64 -10.92 -5.08
CA THR A 96 6.63 -10.05 -3.90
C THR A 96 7.89 -10.26 -3.09
N PHE A 97 8.52 -9.17 -2.72
CA PHE A 97 9.78 -9.13 -1.95
C PHE A 97 9.58 -8.32 -0.67
N ASN A 98 10.10 -8.83 0.43
CA ASN A 98 10.21 -8.14 1.69
C ASN A 98 11.68 -7.94 2.02
N ILE A 99 12.19 -6.72 1.88
CA ILE A 99 13.61 -6.42 1.99
C ILE A 99 13.87 -5.86 3.37
N LEU A 100 14.60 -6.58 4.20
CA LEU A 100 15.02 -6.10 5.51
C LEU A 100 16.09 -5.02 5.33
N ALA A 101 15.84 -3.83 5.86
CA ALA A 101 16.72 -2.68 5.75
C ALA A 101 17.36 -2.34 7.10
N LEU A 102 18.65 -2.06 7.11
CA LEU A 102 19.40 -1.68 8.32
C LEU A 102 20.12 -0.35 8.09
N CYS A 103 19.58 0.71 8.66
CA CYS A 103 20.22 2.01 8.66
C CYS A 103 21.51 2.00 9.50
N GLN A 104 22.61 2.47 8.93
CA GLN A 104 23.90 2.54 9.62
C GLN A 104 24.15 3.89 10.31
N ASP A 105 23.32 4.90 10.02
CA ASP A 105 23.33 6.16 10.75
C ASP A 105 22.54 6.01 12.07
N ASN A 106 22.85 6.85 13.06
CA ASN A 106 22.05 6.94 14.27
C ASN A 106 20.64 7.39 13.91
N TYR A 107 19.63 6.73 14.46
CA TYR A 107 18.24 7.07 14.22
C TYR A 107 17.38 6.91 15.48
N ILE A 108 16.28 7.63 15.49
CA ILE A 108 15.31 7.59 16.58
C ILE A 108 14.35 6.41 16.34
N VAL A 109 14.05 5.71 17.42
CA VAL A 109 13.06 4.65 17.48
C VAL A 109 11.87 5.14 18.31
N GLU A 110 10.67 4.97 17.79
CA GLU A 110 9.44 5.23 18.52
C GLU A 110 8.90 3.92 19.12
N PRO A 111 8.88 3.77 20.48
CA PRO A 111 8.48 2.50 21.09
C PRO A 111 7.13 1.96 20.62
N ALA A 112 6.13 2.85 20.45
CA ALA A 112 4.81 2.45 19.98
C ALA A 112 4.83 1.85 18.57
N SER A 113 5.64 2.41 17.65
CA SER A 113 5.81 1.86 16.29
C SER A 113 6.44 0.48 16.31
N LEU A 114 7.47 0.28 17.16
CA LEU A 114 8.10 -1.03 17.26
C LEU A 114 7.22 -2.07 17.97
N GLN A 115 6.50 -1.68 19.02
CA GLN A 115 5.52 -2.56 19.64
C GLN A 115 4.44 -3.01 18.67
N PHE A 116 3.96 -2.09 17.82
CA PHE A 116 3.03 -2.42 16.73
C PHE A 116 3.63 -3.47 15.79
N LEU A 117 4.84 -3.25 15.28
CA LEU A 117 5.51 -4.21 14.38
C LEU A 117 5.74 -5.57 15.04
N ILE A 118 6.18 -5.60 16.31
CA ILE A 118 6.36 -6.85 17.07
C ILE A 118 5.02 -7.59 17.22
N SER A 119 3.94 -6.89 17.56
CA SER A 119 2.61 -7.51 17.71
C SER A 119 2.09 -8.12 16.41
N HIS A 120 2.64 -7.70 15.26
CA HIS A 120 2.34 -8.23 13.93
C HIS A 120 3.43 -9.19 13.40
N GLY A 121 4.33 -9.65 14.28
CA GLY A 121 5.30 -10.70 13.96
C GLY A 121 6.58 -10.22 13.27
N PHE A 122 6.90 -8.92 13.36
CA PHE A 122 8.19 -8.41 12.87
C PHE A 122 9.33 -8.85 13.78
N ASP A 123 10.38 -9.43 13.22
CA ASP A 123 11.56 -9.91 13.94
C ASP A 123 12.71 -8.91 13.85
N PHE A 124 12.88 -8.10 14.92
CA PHE A 124 13.98 -7.15 15.01
C PHE A 124 15.35 -7.82 15.15
N ASN A 125 15.44 -9.00 15.79
CA ASN A 125 16.71 -9.71 15.86
C ASN A 125 17.20 -10.07 14.46
N ARG A 126 16.28 -10.56 13.62
CA ARG A 126 16.57 -10.86 12.23
C ARG A 126 16.92 -9.61 11.44
N GLN A 127 16.20 -8.50 11.64
CA GLN A 127 16.48 -7.23 10.97
C GLN A 127 17.88 -6.70 11.30
N TYR A 128 18.27 -6.69 12.59
CA TYR A 128 19.61 -6.23 12.99
C TYR A 128 20.72 -7.18 12.57
N SER A 129 20.45 -8.48 12.52
CA SER A 129 21.46 -9.48 12.12
C SER A 129 21.64 -9.58 10.62
N LEU A 130 20.55 -9.49 9.84
CA LEU A 130 20.52 -9.83 8.41
C LEU A 130 20.04 -8.69 7.51
N GLY A 131 19.73 -7.51 8.05
CA GLY A 131 19.27 -6.38 7.26
C GLY A 131 20.31 -5.89 6.25
N VAL A 132 19.86 -5.51 5.07
CA VAL A 132 20.69 -4.89 4.04
C VAL A 132 21.07 -3.50 4.50
N SER A 133 22.35 -3.26 4.66
CA SER A 133 22.88 -2.00 5.17
C SER A 133 22.66 -0.84 4.21
N TYR A 134 22.29 0.32 4.76
CA TYR A 134 22.22 1.57 4.00
C TYR A 134 22.54 2.78 4.86
N TYR A 135 22.96 3.88 4.23
CA TYR A 135 23.15 5.20 4.84
C TYR A 135 22.15 6.17 4.25
N ARG A 136 21.52 7.02 5.08
CA ARG A 136 20.59 8.04 4.60
C ARG A 136 21.29 9.05 3.70
N GLY A 137 20.68 9.37 2.58
CA GLY A 137 21.18 10.38 1.65
C GLY A 137 22.48 10.04 0.91
N ASN A 138 23.25 9.01 1.34
CA ASN A 138 24.51 8.66 0.72
C ASN A 138 24.88 7.19 0.94
N ASP A 139 25.25 6.48 -0.11
CA ASP A 139 25.86 5.15 -0.01
C ASP A 139 27.35 5.29 0.28
N ARG A 140 27.79 4.69 1.35
CA ARG A 140 29.21 4.63 1.76
C ARG A 140 29.71 3.20 1.94
N PRO A 141 29.29 2.20 1.15
CA PRO A 141 29.83 0.85 1.29
C PRO A 141 31.33 0.89 0.90
N ASN A 142 32.14 0.28 1.73
CA ASN A 142 33.57 0.13 1.47
C ASN A 142 33.84 -0.92 0.37
N ASN A 143 32.88 -1.82 0.11
CA ASN A 143 32.99 -2.93 -0.83
C ASN A 143 32.22 -2.62 -2.14
N PRO A 144 32.85 -2.76 -3.32
CA PRO A 144 32.17 -2.61 -4.61
C PRO A 144 30.98 -3.55 -4.84
N GLU A 145 31.01 -4.79 -4.30
CA GLU A 145 29.93 -5.76 -4.40
C GLU A 145 28.70 -5.31 -3.62
N GLU A 146 28.88 -4.75 -2.41
CA GLU A 146 27.79 -4.16 -1.64
C GLU A 146 27.16 -2.97 -2.36
N ARG A 147 27.95 -2.19 -3.11
CA ARG A 147 27.42 -1.09 -3.94
C ARG A 147 26.53 -1.61 -5.06
N ALA A 148 26.89 -2.75 -5.65
CA ALA A 148 26.14 -3.34 -6.78
C ALA A 148 24.73 -3.77 -6.40
N HIS A 149 24.52 -4.18 -5.14
CA HIS A 149 23.25 -4.73 -4.62
C HIS A 149 22.67 -3.90 -3.47
N SER A 150 22.95 -2.59 -3.42
CA SER A 150 22.48 -1.71 -2.35
C SER A 150 21.01 -1.29 -2.55
N LEU A 151 20.35 -0.88 -1.44
CA LEU A 151 18.97 -0.36 -1.49
C LEU A 151 18.86 0.89 -2.37
N ARG A 152 19.91 1.71 -2.44
CA ARG A 152 19.98 2.87 -3.32
C ARG A 152 20.03 2.45 -4.80
N LYS A 153 20.77 1.40 -5.10
CA LYS A 153 20.79 0.84 -6.47
C LYS A 153 19.43 0.28 -6.85
N LEU A 154 18.75 -0.36 -5.90
CA LEU A 154 17.38 -0.83 -6.10
C LEU A 154 16.42 0.34 -6.40
N PHE A 155 16.53 1.43 -5.65
CA PHE A 155 15.71 2.62 -5.92
C PHE A 155 16.04 3.22 -7.31
N SER A 156 17.32 3.23 -7.70
CA SER A 156 17.71 3.63 -9.06
C SER A 156 17.11 2.71 -10.14
N VAL A 157 17.01 1.41 -9.89
CA VAL A 157 16.35 0.44 -10.80
C VAL A 157 14.87 0.79 -10.97
N LEU A 158 14.16 1.13 -9.88
CA LEU A 158 12.76 1.58 -9.95
C LEU A 158 12.60 2.82 -10.83
N ILE A 159 13.47 3.82 -10.64
CA ILE A 159 13.43 5.08 -11.41
C ILE A 159 13.73 4.83 -12.90
N VAL A 160 14.82 4.09 -13.20
CA VAL A 160 15.29 3.87 -14.58
C VAL A 160 14.26 3.09 -15.41
N HIS A 161 13.57 2.13 -14.82
CA HIS A 161 12.57 1.34 -15.54
C HIS A 161 11.23 2.07 -15.71
N ARG A 162 11.03 3.23 -15.11
CA ARG A 162 9.87 4.13 -15.33
C ARG A 162 8.52 3.43 -15.20
N LYS A 163 8.45 2.43 -14.32
CA LYS A 163 7.19 1.71 -14.09
C LYS A 163 6.23 2.55 -13.25
N PRO A 164 4.92 2.43 -13.47
CA PRO A 164 3.94 3.00 -12.57
C PRO A 164 4.14 2.48 -11.16
N ILE A 165 4.14 3.40 -10.19
CA ILE A 165 4.30 3.09 -8.77
C ILE A 165 2.92 3.15 -8.10
N VAL A 166 2.63 2.15 -7.31
CA VAL A 166 1.37 2.04 -6.57
C VAL A 166 1.66 2.02 -5.09
N VAL A 167 0.95 2.86 -4.36
CA VAL A 167 1.08 3.01 -2.90
C VAL A 167 -0.28 2.98 -2.23
N HIS A 168 -0.30 2.87 -0.91
CA HIS A 168 -1.50 3.05 -0.12
C HIS A 168 -1.27 4.10 0.98
N ASN A 169 -1.83 5.32 0.82
CA ASN A 169 -1.53 6.47 1.69
C ASN A 169 -0.05 6.89 1.67
N GLY A 170 0.57 6.82 0.49
CA GLY A 170 2.02 6.76 0.30
C GLY A 170 2.77 8.09 0.34
N PHE A 171 2.22 9.18 0.90
CA PHE A 171 2.95 10.44 0.99
C PHE A 171 4.17 10.34 1.91
N MET A 172 4.03 9.69 3.06
CA MET A 172 5.14 9.45 3.99
C MET A 172 6.21 8.55 3.35
N ASP A 173 5.79 7.47 2.67
CA ASP A 173 6.69 6.54 1.98
C ASP A 173 7.52 7.26 0.92
N ALA A 174 6.90 8.14 0.13
CA ALA A 174 7.60 8.93 -0.89
C ALA A 174 8.66 9.85 -0.26
N VAL A 175 8.34 10.48 0.88
CA VAL A 175 9.29 11.33 1.62
C VAL A 175 10.47 10.50 2.14
N PHE A 176 10.22 9.33 2.74
CA PHE A 176 11.27 8.46 3.26
C PHE A 176 12.13 7.84 2.15
N LEU A 177 11.54 7.37 1.05
CA LEU A 177 12.28 6.84 -0.09
C LEU A 177 13.20 7.90 -0.70
N TYR A 178 12.67 9.11 -0.89
CA TYR A 178 13.46 10.22 -1.42
C TYR A 178 14.64 10.54 -0.50
N HIS A 179 14.36 10.75 0.80
CA HIS A 179 15.39 11.12 1.78
C HIS A 179 16.44 10.04 1.98
N SER A 180 16.00 8.80 2.18
CA SER A 180 16.89 7.70 2.53
C SER A 180 17.69 7.16 1.36
N LEU A 181 17.06 7.05 0.17
CA LEU A 181 17.62 6.30 -0.95
C LEU A 181 17.97 7.17 -2.18
N TYR A 182 17.57 8.45 -2.20
CA TYR A 182 17.84 9.32 -3.34
C TYR A 182 18.67 10.52 -2.95
N SER A 183 18.12 11.48 -2.23
CA SER A 183 18.79 12.75 -1.92
C SER A 183 18.21 13.39 -0.65
N ALA A 184 18.93 14.35 -0.06
CA ALA A 184 18.35 15.21 0.97
C ALA A 184 17.09 15.92 0.44
N LEU A 185 16.06 15.98 1.31
CA LEU A 185 14.78 16.58 0.96
C LEU A 185 14.92 18.07 0.65
N PRO A 186 14.25 18.57 -0.40
CA PRO A 186 14.16 19.99 -0.64
C PRO A 186 13.40 20.69 0.50
N PRO A 187 13.71 21.95 0.81
CA PRO A 187 13.02 22.67 1.90
C PRO A 187 11.55 23.01 1.55
N SER A 188 11.19 23.05 0.27
CA SER A 188 9.86 23.37 -0.22
C SER A 188 9.12 22.12 -0.68
N LEU A 189 7.86 21.97 -0.27
CA LEU A 189 6.96 20.93 -0.79
C LEU A 189 6.85 21.00 -2.32
N GLN A 190 6.79 22.17 -2.90
CA GLN A 190 6.62 22.36 -4.35
C GLN A 190 7.82 21.82 -5.13
N THR A 191 9.03 22.08 -4.64
CA THR A 191 10.26 21.52 -5.22
C THR A 191 10.29 19.99 -5.06
N PHE A 192 9.90 19.46 -3.90
CA PHE A 192 9.78 18.01 -3.69
C PHE A 192 8.80 17.36 -4.67
N LEU A 193 7.64 17.98 -4.89
CA LEU A 193 6.64 17.45 -5.82
C LEU A 193 7.10 17.51 -7.29
N ALA A 194 7.85 18.55 -7.67
CA ALA A 194 8.47 18.64 -8.99
C ALA A 194 9.51 17.51 -9.18
N ASP A 195 10.41 17.33 -8.23
CA ASP A 195 11.41 16.26 -8.25
C ASP A 195 10.75 14.88 -8.29
N LEU A 196 9.70 14.66 -7.48
CA LEU A 196 8.97 13.39 -7.43
C LEU A 196 8.26 13.08 -8.75
N ASN A 197 7.68 14.10 -9.40
CA ASN A 197 7.03 13.95 -10.71
C ASN A 197 8.02 13.54 -11.80
N ASP A 198 9.24 14.08 -11.77
CA ASP A 198 10.29 13.75 -12.72
C ASP A 198 10.89 12.35 -12.44
N LEU A 199 11.02 11.97 -11.16
CA LEU A 199 11.49 10.63 -10.75
C LEU A 199 10.56 9.51 -11.21
N PHE A 200 9.25 9.72 -11.22
CA PHE A 200 8.27 8.70 -11.55
C PHE A 200 7.40 9.08 -12.76
N PRO A 201 8.00 9.17 -13.96
CA PRO A 201 7.25 9.49 -15.18
C PRO A 201 6.23 8.42 -15.56
N GLY A 202 6.38 7.18 -15.05
CA GLY A 202 5.37 6.12 -15.13
C GLY A 202 4.12 6.38 -14.30
N ARG A 203 4.10 7.46 -13.53
CA ARG A 203 3.00 7.91 -12.66
C ARG A 203 2.93 7.18 -11.31
N ILE A 204 2.27 7.85 -10.37
CA ILE A 204 2.00 7.31 -9.03
C ILE A 204 0.49 7.15 -8.85
N TYR A 205 0.07 6.02 -8.28
CA TYR A 205 -1.31 5.71 -7.94
C TYR A 205 -1.41 5.42 -6.45
N ASP A 206 -2.35 6.07 -5.77
CA ASP A 206 -2.62 5.82 -4.35
C ASP A 206 -3.97 5.10 -4.19
N THR A 207 -3.92 3.84 -3.79
CA THR A 207 -5.11 3.00 -3.67
C THR A 207 -6.05 3.48 -2.57
N LYS A 208 -5.56 4.18 -1.54
CA LYS A 208 -6.41 4.82 -0.53
C LYS A 208 -7.22 5.95 -1.15
N TYR A 209 -6.59 6.81 -1.95
CA TYR A 209 -7.30 7.84 -2.70
C TYR A 209 -8.37 7.24 -3.62
N ILE A 210 -8.03 6.17 -4.36
CA ILE A 210 -8.98 5.50 -5.25
C ILE A 210 -10.15 4.91 -4.46
N ALA A 211 -9.88 4.29 -3.32
CA ALA A 211 -10.89 3.71 -2.44
C ALA A 211 -11.87 4.77 -1.91
N GLU A 212 -11.37 5.93 -1.49
CA GLU A 212 -12.19 7.03 -0.96
C GLU A 212 -12.92 7.80 -2.06
N ALA A 213 -12.17 8.31 -3.04
CA ALA A 213 -12.68 9.28 -4.00
C ALA A 213 -13.43 8.65 -5.20
N LYS A 214 -13.03 7.46 -5.63
CA LYS A 214 -13.62 6.81 -6.82
C LYS A 214 -14.52 5.63 -6.46
N ALA A 215 -14.05 4.75 -5.57
CA ALA A 215 -14.82 3.58 -5.16
C ALA A 215 -15.82 3.88 -4.04
N SER A 216 -15.69 5.03 -3.37
CA SER A 216 -16.54 5.46 -2.24
C SER A 216 -16.73 4.36 -1.19
N LEU A 217 -15.64 3.69 -0.82
CA LEU A 217 -15.68 2.61 0.16
C LEU A 217 -15.95 3.17 1.57
N PRO A 218 -16.73 2.45 2.40
CA PRO A 218 -17.04 2.87 3.77
C PRO A 218 -15.82 3.01 4.69
N ALA A 219 -14.72 2.32 4.38
CA ALA A 219 -13.44 2.43 5.05
C ALA A 219 -12.31 2.28 4.01
N SER A 220 -11.16 2.87 4.32
CA SER A 220 -10.05 2.97 3.37
C SER A 220 -8.71 2.50 3.94
N TYR A 221 -8.67 1.86 5.10
CA TYR A 221 -7.43 1.21 5.55
C TYR A 221 -7.15 -0.05 4.72
N LEU A 222 -5.86 -0.38 4.56
CA LEU A 222 -5.39 -1.31 3.54
C LEU A 222 -6.06 -2.68 3.58
N GLU A 223 -6.15 -3.31 4.75
CA GLU A 223 -6.77 -4.62 4.90
C GLU A 223 -8.25 -4.62 4.48
N TYR A 224 -9.00 -3.56 4.85
CA TYR A 224 -10.40 -3.42 4.44
C TYR A 224 -10.52 -3.30 2.92
N VAL A 225 -9.69 -2.45 2.29
CA VAL A 225 -9.70 -2.27 0.83
C VAL A 225 -9.37 -3.59 0.15
N PHE A 226 -8.32 -4.28 0.58
CA PHE A 226 -7.92 -5.57 0.03
C PHE A 226 -9.04 -6.62 0.12
N ARG A 227 -9.59 -6.86 1.32
CA ARG A 227 -10.65 -7.85 1.53
C ARG A 227 -11.93 -7.49 0.79
N ASN A 228 -12.31 -6.22 0.76
CA ASN A 228 -13.44 -5.75 -0.03
C ASN A 228 -13.26 -6.03 -1.52
N ARG A 229 -12.08 -5.72 -2.07
CA ARG A 229 -11.77 -5.97 -3.49
C ARG A 229 -11.66 -7.45 -3.81
N GLN A 230 -11.14 -8.26 -2.91
CA GLN A 230 -11.06 -9.70 -3.05
C GLN A 230 -12.48 -10.32 -3.14
N ARG A 231 -13.40 -9.90 -2.27
CA ARG A 231 -14.80 -10.35 -2.30
C ARG A 231 -15.54 -9.92 -3.57
N ASP A 232 -15.36 -8.66 -4.00
CA ASP A 232 -15.93 -8.17 -5.25
C ASP A 232 -15.41 -8.95 -6.47
N ASN A 233 -14.11 -9.23 -6.49
CA ASN A 233 -13.46 -10.00 -7.53
C ASN A 233 -14.00 -11.43 -7.62
N ALA A 234 -14.15 -12.13 -6.49
CA ALA A 234 -14.73 -13.46 -6.42
C ALA A 234 -16.19 -13.50 -6.87
N LEU A 235 -16.98 -12.46 -6.52
CA LEU A 235 -18.35 -12.33 -7.00
C LEU A 235 -18.43 -12.12 -8.53
N LYS A 236 -17.49 -11.38 -9.11
CA LYS A 236 -17.37 -11.21 -10.57
C LYS A 236 -17.04 -12.53 -11.25
N GLU A 237 -16.08 -13.28 -10.73
CA GLU A 237 -15.74 -14.62 -11.20
C GLU A 237 -16.95 -15.56 -11.17
N ALA A 238 -17.65 -15.63 -10.03
CA ALA A 238 -18.83 -16.48 -9.85
C ALA A 238 -19.98 -16.13 -10.81
N LYS A 239 -20.08 -14.85 -11.24
CA LYS A 239 -21.07 -14.35 -12.21
C LYS A 239 -20.59 -14.45 -13.67
N GLY A 240 -19.44 -15.05 -13.95
CA GLY A 240 -18.87 -15.13 -15.29
C GLY A 240 -18.47 -13.76 -15.88
N ARG A 241 -18.26 -12.74 -15.03
CA ARG A 241 -17.79 -11.41 -15.43
C ARG A 241 -16.28 -11.38 -15.45
N GLN A 242 -15.67 -10.36 -16.04
CA GLN A 242 -14.23 -10.17 -15.99
C GLN A 242 -13.75 -9.99 -14.53
N PHE A 243 -12.68 -10.68 -14.20
CA PHE A 243 -12.07 -10.67 -12.87
C PHE A 243 -10.53 -10.67 -12.98
N VAL A 244 -9.85 -10.37 -11.87
CA VAL A 244 -8.40 -10.43 -11.76
C VAL A 244 -7.99 -11.82 -11.30
N SER A 245 -7.05 -12.44 -12.02
CA SER A 245 -6.39 -13.68 -11.61
C SER A 245 -4.93 -13.42 -11.31
N VAL A 246 -4.40 -14.07 -10.27
CA VAL A 246 -3.02 -13.90 -9.84
C VAL A 246 -2.32 -15.26 -9.81
N ASN A 247 -1.17 -15.32 -10.47
CA ASN A 247 -0.24 -16.45 -10.42
C ASN A 247 1.05 -16.01 -9.73
N PHE A 248 1.68 -16.91 -8.99
CA PHE A 248 2.95 -16.64 -8.31
C PHE A 248 4.08 -17.45 -8.95
N LEU A 249 5.27 -16.85 -9.01
CA LEU A 249 6.46 -17.59 -9.34
C LEU A 249 6.92 -18.41 -8.12
N GLN A 250 7.37 -19.63 -8.38
CA GLN A 250 7.96 -20.49 -7.35
C GLN A 250 9.40 -20.02 -7.06
N TYR A 251 9.69 -19.78 -5.80
CA TYR A 251 11.03 -19.52 -5.29
C TYR A 251 11.49 -20.68 -4.42
N ASN A 252 12.80 -20.76 -4.17
CA ASN A 252 13.32 -21.70 -3.19
C ASN A 252 12.68 -21.42 -1.82
N GLN A 253 12.21 -22.48 -1.15
CA GLN A 253 11.52 -22.36 0.15
C GLN A 253 12.39 -21.71 1.23
N GLU A 254 13.72 -21.74 1.11
CA GLU A 254 14.63 -21.05 2.02
C GLU A 254 14.45 -19.52 2.02
N TYR A 255 13.98 -18.94 0.91
CA TYR A 255 13.84 -17.49 0.75
C TYR A 255 12.38 -17.02 0.75
N SER A 256 11.43 -17.95 0.66
CA SER A 256 10.02 -17.60 0.53
C SER A 256 9.25 -17.96 1.80
N ILE A 257 8.51 -16.98 2.31
CA ILE A 257 7.55 -17.17 3.40
C ILE A 257 6.16 -17.06 2.81
N ASP A 258 5.35 -18.09 3.01
CA ASP A 258 3.96 -18.09 2.59
C ASP A 258 3.09 -17.38 3.63
N HIS A 259 2.49 -16.25 3.23
CA HIS A 259 1.45 -15.58 4.01
C HIS A 259 0.12 -16.29 3.78
N GLY A 260 -0.25 -17.15 4.73
CA GLY A 260 -1.51 -17.88 4.73
C GLY A 260 -2.72 -17.01 5.10
N ASN A 261 -3.90 -17.64 5.09
CA ASN A 261 -5.18 -17.03 5.47
C ASN A 261 -5.66 -15.88 4.57
N CYS A 262 -5.22 -15.86 3.30
CA CYS A 262 -5.80 -14.99 2.29
C CYS A 262 -7.14 -15.53 1.75
N ALA A 263 -7.50 -16.78 2.05
CA ALA A 263 -8.74 -17.39 1.62
C ALA A 263 -9.96 -16.61 2.10
N LEU A 264 -10.94 -16.47 1.22
CA LEU A 264 -12.22 -15.89 1.58
C LEU A 264 -13.00 -16.86 2.47
N ARG A 265 -13.71 -16.33 3.45
CA ARG A 265 -14.64 -17.10 4.26
C ARG A 265 -15.75 -17.64 3.35
N GLN A 266 -15.93 -18.97 3.35
CA GLN A 266 -16.91 -19.65 2.48
C GLN A 266 -18.33 -19.60 3.03
N GLU A 267 -18.49 -19.57 4.35
CA GLU A 267 -19.80 -19.52 4.98
C GLU A 267 -20.03 -18.21 5.74
N PRO A 268 -21.20 -17.56 5.55
CA PRO A 268 -21.57 -16.42 6.36
C PRO A 268 -21.79 -16.83 7.83
N ILE A 269 -21.39 -15.96 8.74
CA ILE A 269 -21.57 -16.20 10.17
C ILE A 269 -23.08 -16.27 10.49
N LYS A 270 -23.51 -17.33 11.18
CA LYS A 270 -24.92 -17.51 11.61
C LYS A 270 -25.39 -16.44 12.61
N MET A 271 -24.47 -15.91 13.43
CA MET A 271 -24.72 -14.76 14.30
C MET A 271 -23.66 -13.70 14.05
N SER A 272 -24.07 -12.49 13.68
CA SER A 272 -23.15 -11.39 13.48
C SER A 272 -22.57 -10.97 14.85
N PRO A 273 -21.27 -11.05 15.07
CA PRO A 273 -20.66 -10.52 16.29
C PRO A 273 -20.86 -9.00 16.38
N ASP A 274 -20.80 -8.46 17.58
CA ASP A 274 -20.75 -7.01 17.75
C ASP A 274 -19.50 -6.46 17.07
N ILE A 275 -19.67 -5.48 16.20
CA ILE A 275 -18.60 -4.88 15.43
C ILE A 275 -18.10 -3.61 16.12
N CYS A 276 -16.80 -3.50 16.32
CA CYS A 276 -16.18 -2.28 16.82
C CYS A 276 -16.32 -1.16 15.79
N LYS A 277 -17.07 -0.11 16.13
CA LYS A 277 -17.31 1.03 15.21
C LYS A 277 -16.03 1.75 14.82
N ASN A 278 -15.13 1.97 15.78
CA ASN A 278 -13.84 2.63 15.51
C ASN A 278 -12.98 1.81 14.58
N PHE A 279 -12.81 0.51 14.87
CA PHE A 279 -12.01 -0.37 14.00
C PHE A 279 -12.65 -0.50 12.61
N ALA A 280 -13.98 -0.64 12.53
CA ALA A 280 -14.68 -0.73 11.24
C ALA A 280 -14.49 0.52 10.36
N LYS A 281 -14.33 1.71 10.95
CA LYS A 281 -14.16 2.96 10.23
C LYS A 281 -12.69 3.29 9.93
N TYR A 282 -11.81 3.06 10.89
CA TYR A 282 -10.43 3.58 10.85
C TYR A 282 -9.34 2.50 10.79
N GLY A 283 -9.67 1.22 10.97
CA GLY A 283 -8.71 0.11 11.07
C GLY A 283 -7.93 0.08 12.38
N TRP A 284 -8.34 0.84 13.40
CA TRP A 284 -7.73 0.82 14.71
C TRP A 284 -8.76 1.11 15.82
N CYS A 285 -8.44 0.67 17.03
CA CYS A 285 -9.26 0.90 18.22
C CYS A 285 -8.36 1.18 19.42
N SER A 286 -8.67 2.22 20.20
CA SER A 286 -7.89 2.59 21.40
C SER A 286 -7.90 1.49 22.48
N LYS A 287 -8.91 0.60 22.49
CA LYS A 287 -8.98 -0.52 23.42
C LYS A 287 -8.12 -1.71 23.00
N GLY A 288 -7.60 -1.73 21.76
CA GLY A 288 -6.79 -2.85 21.23
C GLY A 288 -7.44 -4.21 21.52
N ASP A 289 -6.65 -5.15 22.06
CA ASP A 289 -7.09 -6.51 22.41
C ASP A 289 -8.11 -6.58 23.57
N GLN A 290 -8.29 -5.48 24.31
CA GLN A 290 -9.29 -5.38 25.37
C GLN A 290 -10.69 -5.01 24.83
N CYS A 291 -10.84 -4.80 23.53
CA CYS A 291 -12.13 -4.50 22.93
C CYS A 291 -13.01 -5.76 22.89
N CYS A 292 -14.21 -5.67 23.46
CA CYS A 292 -15.16 -6.79 23.44
C CYS A 292 -15.81 -7.01 22.06
N ALA A 293 -15.70 -6.01 21.16
CA ALA A 293 -16.29 -6.09 19.83
C ALA A 293 -15.26 -6.57 18.78
N SER A 294 -15.74 -7.22 17.72
CA SER A 294 -14.89 -7.78 16.68
C SER A 294 -14.09 -6.71 15.91
N HIS A 295 -12.81 -6.98 15.73
CA HIS A 295 -11.87 -6.25 14.84
C HIS A 295 -11.59 -7.03 13.54
N ASN A 296 -12.31 -8.12 13.28
CA ASN A 296 -12.12 -8.90 12.06
C ASN A 296 -12.79 -8.21 10.87
N VAL A 297 -12.03 -7.97 9.81
CA VAL A 297 -12.52 -7.27 8.60
C VAL A 297 -13.59 -8.07 7.86
N ASP A 298 -13.51 -9.40 7.87
CA ASP A 298 -14.54 -10.23 7.27
C ASP A 298 -15.89 -10.12 7.98
N ASP A 299 -15.88 -10.00 9.32
CA ASP A 299 -17.10 -9.76 10.11
C ASP A 299 -17.72 -8.40 9.78
N ILE A 300 -16.86 -7.38 9.64
CA ILE A 300 -17.28 -6.02 9.24
C ILE A 300 -17.96 -6.04 7.87
N LEU A 301 -17.34 -6.68 6.88
CA LEU A 301 -17.87 -6.79 5.54
C LEU A 301 -19.19 -7.59 5.47
N ASP A 302 -19.31 -8.66 6.26
CA ASP A 302 -20.54 -9.45 6.38
C ASP A 302 -21.68 -8.63 6.99
N ALA A 303 -21.41 -7.89 8.07
CA ALA A 303 -22.37 -7.01 8.70
C ALA A 303 -22.86 -5.89 7.75
N GLN A 304 -21.94 -5.31 6.97
CA GLN A 304 -22.28 -4.30 5.95
C GLN A 304 -23.12 -4.89 4.82
N ALA A 305 -22.80 -6.09 4.35
CA ALA A 305 -23.58 -6.79 3.32
C ALA A 305 -25.00 -7.10 3.80
N CYS A 306 -25.17 -7.55 5.06
CA CYS A 306 -26.47 -7.78 5.68
C CYS A 306 -27.30 -6.49 5.78
N LYS A 307 -26.71 -5.38 6.22
CA LYS A 307 -27.38 -4.06 6.29
C LYS A 307 -27.84 -3.59 4.91
N ARG A 308 -27.00 -3.76 3.88
CA ARG A 308 -27.32 -3.40 2.49
C ARG A 308 -28.51 -4.22 1.95
N ARG A 309 -28.53 -5.55 2.18
CA ARG A 309 -29.63 -6.43 1.79
C ARG A 309 -30.93 -6.02 2.48
N ARG A 310 -30.93 -5.75 3.79
CA ARG A 310 -32.12 -5.28 4.55
C ARG A 310 -32.63 -3.94 3.99
N ARG A 311 -31.76 -2.98 3.70
CA ARG A 311 -32.14 -1.68 3.14
C ARG A 311 -32.77 -1.82 1.75
N ASN A 312 -32.22 -2.65 0.89
CA ASN A 312 -32.76 -2.90 -0.44
C ASN A 312 -34.13 -3.59 -0.37
N ARG A 313 -34.29 -4.60 0.51
CA ARG A 313 -35.57 -5.25 0.75
C ARG A 313 -36.64 -4.28 1.25
N ASN A 314 -36.30 -3.40 2.18
CA ASN A 314 -37.23 -2.40 2.69
C ASN A 314 -37.61 -1.36 1.60
N LYS A 315 -36.69 -0.96 0.73
CA LYS A 315 -36.99 -0.09 -0.41
C LYS A 315 -37.95 -0.76 -1.41
N GLN A 316 -37.75 -2.04 -1.69
CA GLN A 316 -38.65 -2.80 -2.58
C GLN A 316 -40.06 -2.93 -1.99
N LEU A 317 -40.17 -3.17 -0.66
CA LEU A 317 -41.47 -3.23 0.03
C LEU A 317 -42.19 -1.87 0.02
N LEU A 318 -41.46 -0.76 0.11
CA LEU A 318 -42.03 0.60 0.07
C LEU A 318 -42.48 1.03 -1.34
N ASN A 319 -41.85 0.51 -2.39
CA ASN A 319 -42.15 0.88 -3.79
C ASN A 319 -43.18 -0.02 -4.45
N GLY A 320 -43.75 -1.02 -3.77
CA GLY A 320 -44.89 -1.83 -4.25
C GLY A 320 -44.62 -2.70 -5.50
N GLU A 321 -43.38 -2.86 -5.95
CA GLU A 321 -43.02 -3.61 -7.13
C GLU A 321 -42.39 -4.95 -6.82
N ALA A 322 -43.13 -6.03 -7.06
CA ALA A 322 -42.63 -7.38 -7.16
C ALA A 322 -42.11 -7.61 -8.57
N THR A 323 -40.85 -7.33 -8.85
CA THR A 323 -40.21 -7.72 -10.11
C THR A 323 -38.78 -8.18 -9.91
N ASN A 324 -38.41 -9.16 -10.72
CA ASN A 324 -37.12 -9.85 -10.78
C ASN A 324 -35.92 -8.92 -10.84
N VAL A 325 -34.93 -9.15 -9.96
CA VAL A 325 -33.74 -8.35 -9.79
C VAL A 325 -32.75 -8.62 -10.90
N SER A 326 -32.56 -7.67 -11.80
CA SER A 326 -31.30 -7.48 -12.51
C SER A 326 -30.47 -6.46 -11.76
N ASP A 327 -29.30 -6.88 -11.30
CA ASP A 327 -28.32 -6.02 -10.61
C ASP A 327 -27.80 -4.93 -11.56
N SER A 328 -28.15 -3.69 -11.32
CA SER A 328 -27.45 -2.53 -11.87
C SER A 328 -27.19 -1.49 -10.79
N GLU A 329 -25.90 -1.13 -10.70
CA GLU A 329 -25.37 0.20 -10.52
C GLU A 329 -25.09 0.79 -9.13
N HIS A 330 -23.90 1.39 -9.07
CA HIS A 330 -23.35 2.31 -8.12
C HIS A 330 -24.38 3.33 -7.60
N SER A 331 -24.76 3.23 -6.35
CA SER A 331 -25.42 4.34 -5.67
C SER A 331 -24.53 4.87 -4.56
N THR A 332 -24.10 6.10 -4.71
CA THR A 332 -23.50 6.96 -3.70
C THR A 332 -24.31 6.91 -2.41
N ILE A 333 -23.64 6.61 -1.30
CA ILE A 333 -24.21 6.66 0.05
C ILE A 333 -23.94 8.04 0.61
N ASP A 334 -25.01 8.78 0.85
CA ASP A 334 -24.98 10.03 1.60
C ASP A 334 -24.63 9.78 3.06
N LEU A 335 -23.47 10.30 3.49
CA LEU A 335 -22.90 10.15 4.84
C LEU A 335 -23.06 11.43 5.69
N THR A 336 -24.01 12.29 5.37
CA THR A 336 -24.30 13.47 6.18
C THR A 336 -25.24 13.13 7.32
N ALA A 337 -24.75 12.57 8.39
CA ALA A 337 -25.27 12.67 9.77
C ALA A 337 -24.45 11.77 10.73
N ILE A 338 -23.27 12.19 11.11
CA ILE A 338 -22.65 11.78 12.37
C ILE A 338 -21.84 12.98 12.86
N GLU A 339 -22.26 13.53 13.98
CA GLU A 339 -21.59 14.61 14.69
C GLU A 339 -20.11 14.28 14.95
N GLU A 340 -19.25 15.26 14.74
CA GLU A 340 -17.82 15.18 15.00
C GLU A 340 -17.59 15.28 16.52
N ASP A 341 -17.52 14.12 17.19
CA ASP A 341 -16.89 14.07 18.51
C ASP A 341 -15.37 14.03 18.31
N GLU A 342 -14.73 15.14 18.63
CA GLU A 342 -13.27 15.24 18.75
C GLU A 342 -12.82 14.30 19.89
N ALA A 343 -12.35 13.12 19.54
CA ALA A 343 -11.70 12.23 20.50
C ALA A 343 -10.25 12.64 20.66
N ASP A 344 -10.03 13.49 21.63
CA ASP A 344 -8.73 13.71 22.28
C ASP A 344 -8.33 12.38 22.95
N SER A 345 -7.27 11.73 22.49
CA SER A 345 -6.81 10.49 23.09
C SER A 345 -5.31 10.54 23.36
N ASP A 346 -5.00 11.00 24.56
CA ASP A 346 -3.77 10.61 25.23
C ASP A 346 -3.78 9.09 25.45
N LEU A 347 -2.71 8.44 25.01
CA LEU A 347 -2.52 7.00 25.24
C LEU A 347 -2.21 6.76 26.72
N PRO A 348 -2.89 5.82 27.41
CA PRO A 348 -2.48 5.45 28.77
C PRO A 348 -1.16 4.67 28.73
N GLU A 349 -0.21 5.14 29.52
CA GLU A 349 0.94 4.37 29.98
C GLU A 349 0.39 3.34 30.99
N ASP A 350 0.37 2.10 30.65
CA ASP A 350 0.61 0.90 31.45
C ASP A 350 0.00 -0.36 30.79
N VAL A 351 0.84 -1.28 30.35
CA VAL A 351 0.35 -2.59 29.88
C VAL A 351 1.16 -3.69 30.54
N SER A 352 0.58 -4.25 31.61
CA SER A 352 1.04 -5.45 32.27
C SER A 352 0.97 -6.69 31.37
N ASN A 353 2.01 -7.51 31.47
CA ASN A 353 2.26 -8.83 30.89
C ASN A 353 1.02 -9.74 30.85
N ARG A 354 0.51 -10.00 29.63
CA ARG A 354 -0.30 -11.19 29.31
C ARG A 354 0.21 -11.78 28.01
N GLU A 355 0.38 -13.10 27.97
CA GLU A 355 0.79 -13.86 26.78
C GLU A 355 -0.07 -13.49 25.58
N ARG A 356 0.54 -12.79 24.61
CA ARG A 356 -0.10 -12.39 23.37
C ARG A 356 -0.08 -13.57 22.41
N LYS A 357 -1.23 -14.05 21.98
CA LYS A 357 -1.34 -14.89 20.77
C LYS A 357 -0.97 -14.02 19.59
N PHE A 358 0.22 -14.22 19.05
CA PHE A 358 0.67 -13.57 17.83
C PHE A 358 -0.22 -14.00 16.67
N THR A 359 -0.92 -13.04 16.07
CA THR A 359 -1.51 -13.23 14.75
C THR A 359 -0.36 -13.18 13.74
N THR A 360 0.05 -14.36 13.27
CA THR A 360 1.17 -14.52 12.36
C THR A 360 0.93 -13.73 11.06
N GLY A 361 1.69 -12.67 10.84
CA GLY A 361 2.06 -12.21 9.51
C GLY A 361 1.21 -11.16 8.81
N LEU A 362 0.32 -10.40 9.49
CA LEU A 362 -0.59 -9.46 8.79
C LEU A 362 0.03 -8.09 8.45
N HIS A 363 1.08 -7.63 9.10
CA HIS A 363 1.76 -6.38 8.77
C HIS A 363 3.25 -6.64 8.49
N ARG A 364 3.54 -6.90 7.23
CA ARG A 364 4.89 -6.93 6.68
C ARG A 364 4.88 -6.15 5.39
N ALA A 365 5.81 -5.24 5.22
CA ALA A 365 5.90 -4.37 4.04
C ALA A 365 5.70 -5.11 2.71
N GLY A 366 6.28 -6.32 2.56
CA GLY A 366 6.09 -7.14 1.35
C GLY A 366 4.64 -7.56 1.14
N PHE A 367 3.95 -8.04 2.18
CA PHE A 367 2.56 -8.45 2.08
C PHE A 367 1.63 -7.24 1.91
N ASP A 368 1.90 -6.12 2.59
CA ASP A 368 1.14 -4.87 2.45
C ASP A 368 1.31 -4.30 1.03
N ALA A 369 2.50 -4.37 0.44
CA ALA A 369 2.73 -4.04 -0.96
C ALA A 369 1.92 -4.97 -1.91
N PHE A 370 1.81 -6.29 -1.59
CA PHE A 370 0.95 -7.19 -2.36
C PHE A 370 -0.53 -6.80 -2.27
N MET A 371 -1.04 -6.55 -1.06
CA MET A 371 -2.44 -6.12 -0.87
C MET A 371 -2.74 -4.84 -1.64
N THR A 372 -1.82 -3.87 -1.60
CA THR A 372 -1.89 -2.62 -2.35
C THR A 372 -1.96 -2.88 -3.86
N GLY A 373 -1.07 -3.71 -4.39
CA GLY A 373 -1.04 -4.06 -5.81
C GLY A 373 -2.26 -4.83 -6.27
N TYR A 374 -2.74 -5.80 -5.48
CA TYR A 374 -3.96 -6.54 -5.79
C TYR A 374 -5.20 -5.63 -5.83
N ALA A 375 -5.35 -4.75 -4.83
CA ALA A 375 -6.42 -3.77 -4.82
C ALA A 375 -6.37 -2.88 -6.08
N PHE A 376 -5.17 -2.40 -6.45
CA PHE A 376 -4.98 -1.60 -7.66
C PHE A 376 -5.33 -2.37 -8.93
N ALA A 377 -4.90 -3.62 -9.08
CA ALA A 377 -5.27 -4.44 -10.25
C ALA A 377 -6.79 -4.55 -10.42
N THR A 378 -7.53 -4.72 -9.32
CA THR A 378 -9.01 -4.75 -9.35
C THR A 378 -9.63 -3.40 -9.66
N PHE A 379 -9.01 -2.29 -9.23
CA PHE A 379 -9.45 -0.94 -9.59
C PHE A 379 -9.19 -0.64 -11.07
N VAL A 380 -8.04 -1.04 -11.61
CA VAL A 380 -7.76 -0.94 -13.05
C VAL A 380 -8.86 -1.66 -13.84
N LEU A 381 -9.18 -2.92 -13.48
CA LEU A 381 -10.24 -3.67 -14.15
C LEU A 381 -11.63 -3.01 -14.01
N ALA A 382 -11.89 -2.31 -12.90
CA ALA A 382 -13.18 -1.67 -12.65
C ALA A 382 -13.37 -0.33 -13.36
N TYR A 383 -12.28 0.42 -13.56
CA TYR A 383 -12.37 1.81 -14.01
C TYR A 383 -11.71 2.09 -15.36
N ALA A 384 -10.90 1.17 -15.89
CA ALA A 384 -10.35 1.33 -17.22
C ALA A 384 -11.45 1.24 -18.29
N LYS A 385 -11.44 2.19 -19.24
CA LYS A 385 -12.39 2.23 -20.35
C LYS A 385 -12.22 1.06 -21.33
N ARG A 386 -11.01 0.52 -21.39
CA ARG A 386 -10.66 -0.66 -22.19
C ARG A 386 -9.75 -1.58 -21.39
N ARG A 387 -9.67 -2.83 -21.81
CA ARG A 387 -8.77 -3.81 -21.18
C ARG A 387 -7.32 -3.38 -21.39
N PRO A 388 -6.49 -3.35 -20.34
CA PRO A 388 -5.08 -3.02 -20.47
C PRO A 388 -4.34 -4.13 -21.24
N THR A 389 -3.36 -3.74 -22.06
CA THR A 389 -2.55 -4.63 -22.89
C THR A 389 -1.06 -4.29 -22.72
N GLY A 390 -0.40 -4.95 -21.76
CA GLY A 390 1.06 -4.92 -21.59
C GLY A 390 1.66 -3.65 -20.98
N VAL A 391 1.06 -2.47 -21.18
CA VAL A 391 1.52 -1.19 -20.63
C VAL A 391 0.39 -0.48 -19.90
N LEU A 392 0.68 0.07 -18.73
CA LEU A 392 -0.27 0.92 -17.99
C LEU A 392 -0.13 2.37 -18.48
N ASP A 393 -0.82 2.69 -19.56
CA ASP A 393 -0.97 4.06 -20.02
C ASP A 393 -2.29 4.63 -19.47
N ALA A 394 -2.19 5.66 -18.61
CA ALA A 394 -3.34 6.24 -17.95
C ALA A 394 -4.32 6.89 -18.94
N GLN A 395 -3.81 7.61 -19.93
CA GLN A 395 -4.61 8.31 -20.93
C GLN A 395 -5.36 7.32 -21.81
N GLU A 396 -4.65 6.32 -22.32
CA GLU A 396 -5.25 5.27 -23.14
C GLU A 396 -6.32 4.47 -22.38
N LEU A 397 -6.11 4.22 -21.09
CA LEU A 397 -7.05 3.48 -20.24
C LEU A 397 -8.14 4.37 -19.63
N GLY A 398 -8.06 5.70 -19.80
CA GLY A 398 -8.98 6.66 -19.20
C GLY A 398 -8.88 6.71 -17.66
N LEU A 399 -7.69 6.49 -17.12
CA LEU A 399 -7.40 6.51 -15.70
C LEU A 399 -6.74 7.82 -15.22
N ASP A 400 -6.76 8.87 -16.06
CA ASP A 400 -6.12 10.17 -15.80
C ASP A 400 -6.57 10.79 -14.46
N GLU A 401 -7.83 10.58 -14.10
CA GLU A 401 -8.36 11.08 -12.83
C GLU A 401 -7.74 10.44 -11.59
N LEU A 402 -7.06 9.30 -11.73
CA LEU A 402 -6.47 8.54 -10.63
C LEU A 402 -4.97 8.78 -10.49
N VAL A 403 -4.35 9.42 -11.49
CA VAL A 403 -2.90 9.58 -11.61
C VAL A 403 -2.38 10.70 -10.72
N ASN A 404 -1.22 10.48 -10.09
CA ASN A 404 -0.46 11.49 -9.37
C ASN A 404 -1.27 12.20 -8.26
N LYS A 405 -2.17 11.47 -7.63
CA LYS A 405 -3.01 11.94 -6.53
C LYS A 405 -2.75 11.10 -5.29
N LEU A 406 -2.02 11.66 -4.35
CA LEU A 406 -1.75 11.02 -3.06
C LEU A 406 -2.83 11.39 -2.05
N CYS A 407 -3.29 10.41 -1.29
CA CYS A 407 -4.24 10.62 -0.20
C CYS A 407 -3.60 11.49 0.89
N LEU A 408 -4.38 12.42 1.41
CA LEU A 408 -4.02 13.20 2.59
C LEU A 408 -5.03 12.90 3.70
N SER A 409 -4.64 12.14 4.70
CA SER A 409 -5.50 11.76 5.82
C SER A 409 -6.20 12.98 6.42
N GLY A 410 -7.54 12.90 6.55
CA GLY A 410 -8.37 14.01 7.04
C GLY A 410 -8.53 15.19 6.08
N LYS A 411 -8.24 15.01 4.79
CA LYS A 411 -8.49 15.99 3.73
C LYS A 411 -9.31 15.35 2.61
N THR A 412 -10.25 16.10 2.05
CA THR A 412 -11.03 15.67 0.89
C THR A 412 -10.28 15.83 -0.43
N ALA A 413 -9.39 16.81 -0.51
CA ALA A 413 -8.55 17.03 -1.69
C ALA A 413 -7.24 16.26 -1.58
N PRO A 414 -6.82 15.54 -2.65
CA PRO A 414 -5.54 14.85 -2.67
C PRO A 414 -4.37 15.83 -2.84
N LEU A 415 -3.17 15.36 -2.49
CA LEU A 415 -1.92 16.01 -2.88
C LEU A 415 -1.62 15.67 -4.34
N LEU A 416 -1.46 16.68 -5.18
CA LEU A 416 -1.15 16.50 -6.59
C LEU A 416 0.37 16.45 -6.79
N VAL A 417 0.87 15.32 -7.28
CA VAL A 417 2.27 15.17 -7.69
C VAL A 417 2.40 15.70 -9.12
N ARG A 418 2.77 16.96 -9.23
CA ARG A 418 2.96 17.63 -10.52
C ARG A 418 4.00 18.74 -10.40
N GLU A 419 4.66 19.03 -11.49
CA GLU A 419 5.45 20.23 -11.63
C GLU A 419 4.52 21.45 -11.73
N SER A 420 4.87 22.50 -11.02
CA SER A 420 4.22 23.82 -11.11
C SER A 420 5.08 24.73 -11.95
N ASN A 421 4.48 25.61 -12.75
CA ASN A 421 5.21 26.63 -13.53
C ASN A 421 6.14 27.53 -12.69
N PHE A 422 5.96 27.55 -11.37
CA PHE A 422 6.72 28.34 -10.43
C PHE A 422 7.69 27.52 -9.58
N ALA A 423 7.63 26.18 -9.65
CA ALA A 423 8.51 25.29 -8.91
C ALA A 423 9.75 24.98 -9.75
N LYS A 424 10.92 25.08 -9.11
CA LYS A 424 12.19 24.62 -9.70
C LYS A 424 12.57 23.28 -9.07
N HIS A 425 13.17 22.41 -9.85
CA HIS A 425 13.82 21.22 -9.34
C HIS A 425 14.96 21.57 -8.38
N SER A 426 15.22 20.69 -7.42
CA SER A 426 16.37 20.85 -6.55
C SER A 426 17.68 20.63 -7.32
N ALA A 427 18.72 21.37 -6.98
CA ALA A 427 20.03 21.24 -7.64
C ALA A 427 20.59 19.81 -7.55
N LYS A 428 20.39 19.16 -6.38
CA LYS A 428 20.81 17.77 -6.17
C LYS A 428 20.02 16.77 -7.02
N HIS A 429 18.73 17.04 -7.25
CA HIS A 429 17.93 16.22 -8.16
C HIS A 429 18.45 16.33 -9.59
N ILE A 430 18.67 17.55 -10.09
CA ILE A 430 19.19 17.78 -11.45
C ILE A 430 20.50 17.05 -11.65
N GLU A 431 21.44 17.16 -10.70
CA GLU A 431 22.74 16.47 -10.76
C GLU A 431 22.57 14.94 -10.85
N LYS A 432 21.78 14.36 -9.93
CA LYS A 432 21.57 12.91 -9.88
C LYS A 432 20.78 12.38 -11.06
N PHE A 433 19.79 13.13 -11.51
CA PHE A 433 18.98 12.75 -12.65
C PHE A 433 19.83 12.70 -13.94
N LYS A 434 20.72 13.68 -14.14
CA LYS A 434 21.71 13.63 -15.21
C LYS A 434 22.66 12.44 -15.11
N ALA A 435 23.09 12.08 -13.91
CA ALA A 435 23.94 10.91 -13.70
C ALA A 435 23.24 9.58 -14.03
N LEU A 436 21.90 9.50 -13.85
CA LEU A 436 21.11 8.30 -14.16
C LEU A 436 20.73 8.18 -15.63
N PHE A 437 20.46 9.29 -16.30
CA PHE A 437 19.86 9.31 -17.65
C PHE A 437 20.73 9.97 -18.72
N GLY A 438 21.85 10.58 -18.35
CA GLY A 438 22.66 11.44 -19.24
C GLY A 438 22.08 12.86 -19.36
N ASP A 439 22.78 13.71 -20.08
CA ASP A 439 22.23 15.02 -20.47
C ASP A 439 21.06 14.80 -21.46
N LYS A 440 19.91 15.36 -21.14
CA LYS A 440 18.76 15.40 -22.06
C LYS A 440 19.01 16.37 -23.18
#